data_cd06fc34764577b8a020239128eb4c6c
#
_entry.id   cd06fc34764577b8a020239128eb4c6c
#
_cell.length_a   1.000
_cell.length_b   1.000
_cell.length_c   1.000
_cell.angle_alpha   90.00
_cell.angle_beta   90.00
_cell.angle_gamma   90.00
#
_symmetry.space_group_name_H-M   'P 1'
#
loop_
_entity.id
_entity.type
_entity.pdbx_description
1 polymer ?
#
loop_
_entity_poly.entity_id
_entity_poly.type
_entity_poly.pdbx_seq_one_letter_code
_entity_poly.pdbx_strand_id
1 'polypeptide(L)'
;MQGCVQSDLAYDDGTLCANRDAGTLSSMPAGHKVGDMMSDIAIRFAEPSDASLVLRLIRELAVYERAPVAVVATEDDLRRHGFGPERQFEAILAFLNGEPAGFALFHPRFSTWLGCPGMYLEDLYVTEAARGRGVGRRLMTRLAAIAIERGWARIDFQVLDWNPARGFYHRLGMGHLGEWLRYGADLEILRQLAAEDRN
;
A
#
# COMPACT_ATOMS: atom_id res chain seq x y z
N MET A 1 26.19 -22.38 6.88
CA MET A 1 24.72 -22.39 6.91
C MET A 1 24.29 -22.11 8.35
N GLN A 2 24.11 -20.86 8.71
CA GLN A 2 23.62 -20.47 10.02
C GLN A 2 22.23 -19.88 9.86
N GLY A 3 21.31 -20.35 10.71
CA GLY A 3 19.88 -20.15 10.62
C GLY A 3 19.45 -18.68 10.64
N CYS A 4 18.41 -18.42 9.89
CA CYS A 4 17.65 -17.19 9.89
C CYS A 4 17.12 -16.94 11.31
N VAL A 5 17.61 -15.91 11.97
CA VAL A 5 17.19 -15.54 13.33
C VAL A 5 15.78 -14.96 13.24
N GLN A 6 14.89 -15.57 13.99
CA GLN A 6 13.50 -15.21 14.14
C GLN A 6 13.42 -13.89 14.90
N SER A 7 12.97 -12.81 14.24
CA SER A 7 12.72 -11.54 14.93
C SER A 7 11.53 -11.70 15.89
N ASP A 8 11.67 -11.19 17.11
CA ASP A 8 10.67 -11.20 18.19
C ASP A 8 9.44 -10.26 17.92
N LEU A 9 8.86 -10.36 16.74
CA LEU A 9 7.46 -10.05 16.59
C LEU A 9 6.72 -11.30 17.06
N ALA A 10 6.22 -11.29 18.29
CA ALA A 10 5.35 -12.32 18.82
C ALA A 10 4.13 -12.47 17.86
N TYR A 11 4.27 -13.36 16.90
CA TYR A 11 3.15 -13.85 16.12
C TYR A 11 2.43 -14.82 17.02
N ASP A 12 1.34 -14.33 17.61
CA ASP A 12 0.40 -15.17 18.35
C ASP A 12 -0.11 -16.29 17.40
N ASP A 13 -0.14 -17.48 17.96
CA ASP A 13 -0.46 -18.77 17.36
C ASP A 13 -1.37 -18.77 16.13
N GLY A 14 -0.92 -19.21 15.01
CA GLY A 14 -1.62 -19.78 13.82
C GLY A 14 -3.06 -19.39 13.45
N THR A 15 -3.74 -18.57 14.24
CA THR A 15 -5.17 -18.23 14.13
C THR A 15 -5.46 -17.20 13.03
N LEU A 16 -4.45 -16.44 12.57
CA LEU A 16 -4.66 -15.31 11.63
C LEU A 16 -5.08 -15.74 10.21
N CYS A 17 -4.73 -16.93 9.76
CA CYS A 17 -5.11 -17.43 8.44
C CYS A 17 -6.27 -18.44 8.47
N ALA A 18 -6.74 -18.84 9.65
CA ALA A 18 -7.76 -19.90 9.82
C ALA A 18 -9.21 -19.38 9.80
N ASN A 19 -9.45 -18.08 9.92
CA ASN A 19 -10.80 -17.53 9.96
C ASN A 19 -11.39 -17.39 8.54
N ARG A 20 -11.79 -18.51 7.92
CA ARG A 20 -12.56 -18.56 6.67
C ARG A 20 -14.07 -18.36 6.87
N ASP A 21 -14.52 -18.24 8.10
CA ASP A 21 -15.94 -18.02 8.39
C ASP A 21 -16.21 -16.53 8.54
N ALA A 22 -16.87 -15.98 7.53
CA ALA A 22 -17.43 -14.63 7.54
C ALA A 22 -18.48 -14.53 8.65
N GLY A 23 -18.04 -14.33 9.88
CA GLY A 23 -18.87 -13.96 11.00
C GLY A 23 -19.47 -12.57 10.76
N THR A 24 -20.78 -12.52 10.66
CA THR A 24 -21.60 -11.32 10.58
C THR A 24 -21.16 -10.27 11.60
N LEU A 25 -20.66 -9.14 11.09
CA LEU A 25 -20.41 -7.94 11.90
C LEU A 25 -21.74 -7.45 12.49
N SER A 26 -21.89 -7.69 13.78
CA SER A 26 -22.98 -7.14 14.59
C SER A 26 -22.95 -5.61 14.54
N SER A 27 -24.09 -5.02 14.25
CA SER A 27 -24.35 -3.60 14.16
C SER A 27 -23.89 -2.84 15.42
N MET A 28 -22.95 -1.94 15.28
CA MET A 28 -22.65 -0.95 16.31
C MET A 28 -23.66 0.23 16.24
N PRO A 29 -24.11 0.78 17.39
CA PRO A 29 -25.13 1.80 17.42
C PRO A 29 -24.63 3.14 16.87
N ALA A 30 -25.45 3.77 16.07
CA ALA A 30 -25.31 5.16 15.66
C ALA A 30 -25.59 6.09 16.85
N GLY A 31 -24.62 6.96 17.16
CA GLY A 31 -24.88 8.03 18.13
C GLY A 31 -23.63 8.84 18.46
N HIS A 32 -23.41 9.97 17.79
CA HIS A 32 -23.30 11.32 18.40
C HIS A 32 -23.05 12.37 17.31
N LYS A 33 -24.02 13.23 17.12
CA LYS A 33 -23.87 14.48 16.38
C LYS A 33 -23.11 15.47 17.25
N VAL A 34 -21.89 15.81 16.82
CA VAL A 34 -21.24 17.08 17.17
C VAL A 34 -20.91 17.73 15.83
N GLY A 35 -21.42 18.93 15.63
CA GLY A 35 -21.23 19.68 14.41
C GLY A 35 -19.76 20.12 14.28
N ASP A 36 -18.99 19.33 13.56
CA ASP A 36 -17.72 19.71 12.97
C ASP A 36 -17.94 19.72 11.47
N MET A 37 -17.43 20.74 10.76
CA MET A 37 -17.40 20.74 9.30
C MET A 37 -16.46 19.60 8.88
N MET A 38 -16.98 18.35 8.91
CA MET A 38 -16.25 17.18 8.46
C MET A 38 -15.98 17.37 6.98
N SER A 39 -14.72 17.63 6.66
CA SER A 39 -14.23 17.56 5.28
C SER A 39 -14.66 16.21 4.70
N ASP A 40 -15.45 16.25 3.62
CA ASP A 40 -15.97 15.04 2.98
C ASP A 40 -14.80 14.31 2.28
N ILE A 41 -14.28 13.27 2.94
CA ILE A 41 -13.23 12.41 2.37
C ILE A 41 -13.90 11.17 1.80
N ALA A 42 -14.07 11.12 0.49
CA ALA A 42 -14.52 9.95 -0.25
C ALA A 42 -13.32 9.10 -0.70
N ILE A 43 -13.47 7.77 -0.61
CA ILE A 43 -12.48 6.82 -1.13
C ILE A 43 -13.18 5.79 -2.01
N ARG A 44 -12.61 5.54 -3.20
CA ARG A 44 -13.06 4.50 -4.11
C ARG A 44 -11.90 3.79 -4.77
N PHE A 45 -12.13 2.61 -5.31
CA PHE A 45 -11.16 1.98 -6.22
C PHE A 45 -10.99 2.85 -7.47
N ALA A 46 -9.78 2.83 -8.00
CA ALA A 46 -9.50 3.41 -9.31
C ALA A 46 -10.10 2.53 -10.42
N GLU A 47 -10.53 3.17 -11.48
CA GLU A 47 -11.08 2.58 -12.70
C GLU A 47 -10.13 2.83 -13.89
N PRO A 48 -10.28 2.15 -15.03
CA PRO A 48 -9.42 2.36 -16.22
C PRO A 48 -9.36 3.82 -16.70
N SER A 49 -10.44 4.58 -16.51
CA SER A 49 -10.53 6.01 -16.81
C SER A 49 -9.67 6.89 -15.89
N ASP A 50 -9.27 6.37 -14.72
CA ASP A 50 -8.44 7.10 -13.76
C ASP A 50 -6.94 6.96 -14.03
N ALA A 51 -6.50 6.23 -15.05
CA ALA A 51 -5.09 5.97 -15.30
C ALA A 51 -4.25 7.26 -15.38
N SER A 52 -4.78 8.31 -16.02
CA SER A 52 -4.12 9.62 -16.09
C SER A 52 -4.00 10.30 -14.73
N LEU A 53 -5.04 10.21 -13.89
CA LEU A 53 -5.04 10.76 -12.54
C LEU A 53 -4.03 10.00 -11.65
N VAL A 54 -4.03 8.67 -11.70
CA VAL A 54 -3.08 7.83 -10.95
C VAL A 54 -1.65 8.17 -11.36
N LEU A 55 -1.35 8.25 -12.67
CA LEU A 55 -0.01 8.60 -13.16
C LEU A 55 0.42 10.00 -12.69
N ARG A 56 -0.49 10.97 -12.70
CA ARG A 56 -0.20 12.31 -12.18
C ARG A 56 0.19 12.25 -10.70
N LEU A 57 -0.56 11.54 -9.88
CA LEU A 57 -0.29 11.41 -8.45
C LEU A 57 1.02 10.64 -8.16
N ILE A 58 1.37 9.63 -8.97
CA ILE A 58 2.67 8.95 -8.93
C ILE A 58 3.82 9.95 -9.22
N ARG A 59 3.67 10.82 -10.22
CA ARG A 59 4.67 11.84 -10.54
C ARG A 59 4.80 12.89 -9.42
N GLU A 60 3.70 13.28 -8.80
CA GLU A 60 3.74 14.17 -7.63
C GLU A 60 4.45 13.51 -6.45
N LEU A 61 4.23 12.20 -6.21
CA LEU A 61 4.96 11.43 -5.21
C LEU A 61 6.46 11.40 -5.53
N ALA A 62 6.85 11.15 -6.79
CA ALA A 62 8.25 11.12 -7.19
C ALA A 62 8.94 12.49 -6.98
N VAL A 63 8.24 13.60 -7.23
CA VAL A 63 8.73 14.93 -6.89
C VAL A 63 8.94 15.07 -5.38
N TYR A 64 7.96 14.63 -4.58
CA TYR A 64 8.07 14.66 -3.12
C TYR A 64 9.24 13.81 -2.61
N GLU A 65 9.51 12.68 -3.24
CA GLU A 65 10.62 11.77 -2.91
C GLU A 65 11.96 12.18 -3.55
N ARG A 66 12.05 13.36 -4.16
CA ARG A 66 13.26 13.94 -4.77
C ARG A 66 13.79 13.12 -5.96
N ALA A 67 12.91 12.40 -6.64
CA ALA A 67 13.23 11.56 -7.81
C ALA A 67 12.31 11.86 -9.02
N PRO A 68 12.13 13.14 -9.44
CA PRO A 68 11.11 13.52 -10.43
C PRO A 68 11.29 12.88 -11.80
N VAL A 69 12.52 12.47 -12.14
CA VAL A 69 12.84 11.84 -13.44
C VAL A 69 12.79 10.30 -13.40
N ALA A 70 12.51 9.70 -12.24
CA ALA A 70 12.53 8.25 -12.10
C ALA A 70 11.27 7.58 -12.68
N VAL A 71 10.17 8.32 -12.85
CA VAL A 71 8.90 7.77 -13.34
C VAL A 71 8.93 7.72 -14.86
N VAL A 72 9.15 6.53 -15.40
CA VAL A 72 9.11 6.23 -16.84
C VAL A 72 7.78 5.58 -17.26
N ALA A 73 6.96 5.17 -16.29
CA ALA A 73 5.66 4.57 -16.54
C ALA A 73 4.74 5.49 -17.35
N THR A 74 3.93 4.87 -18.22
CA THR A 74 2.94 5.53 -19.05
C THR A 74 1.52 5.21 -18.59
N GLU A 75 0.52 5.95 -19.08
CA GLU A 75 -0.88 5.63 -18.84
C GLU A 75 -1.27 4.23 -19.38
N ASP A 76 -0.68 3.84 -20.52
CA ASP A 76 -0.94 2.52 -21.12
C ASP A 76 -0.37 1.39 -20.28
N ASP A 77 0.77 1.60 -19.64
CA ASP A 77 1.32 0.64 -18.69
C ASP A 77 0.38 0.49 -17.48
N LEU A 78 -0.12 1.59 -16.92
CA LEU A 78 -1.09 1.54 -15.84
C LEU A 78 -2.40 0.86 -16.25
N ARG A 79 -2.92 1.15 -17.47
CA ARG A 79 -4.11 0.48 -17.98
C ARG A 79 -3.90 -1.03 -18.13
N ARG A 80 -2.77 -1.42 -18.69
CA ARG A 80 -2.44 -2.83 -18.92
C ARG A 80 -2.29 -3.59 -17.60
N HIS A 81 -1.49 -3.07 -16.68
CA HIS A 81 -1.10 -3.79 -15.47
C HIS A 81 -2.00 -3.54 -14.26
N GLY A 82 -2.81 -2.48 -14.27
CA GLY A 82 -3.75 -2.20 -13.19
C GLY A 82 -5.18 -2.61 -13.50
N PHE A 83 -5.57 -2.63 -14.79
CA PHE A 83 -6.96 -2.83 -15.19
C PHE A 83 -7.15 -3.91 -16.26
N GLY A 84 -6.05 -4.46 -16.79
CA GLY A 84 -6.07 -5.53 -17.77
C GLY A 84 -6.41 -6.90 -17.17
N PRO A 85 -6.50 -7.95 -18.02
CA PRO A 85 -6.83 -9.31 -17.57
C PRO A 85 -5.75 -9.91 -16.65
N GLU A 86 -4.49 -9.48 -16.80
CA GLU A 86 -3.35 -9.90 -15.97
C GLU A 86 -2.96 -8.78 -14.98
N ARG A 87 -3.95 -8.33 -14.22
CA ARG A 87 -3.76 -7.24 -13.27
C ARG A 87 -2.66 -7.56 -12.24
N GLN A 88 -1.67 -6.68 -12.13
CA GLN A 88 -0.54 -6.80 -11.21
C GLN A 88 -0.74 -6.00 -9.92
N PHE A 89 -1.58 -4.94 -9.96
CA PHE A 89 -1.84 -4.08 -8.81
C PHE A 89 -3.28 -3.57 -8.80
N GLU A 90 -3.66 -3.00 -7.69
CA GLU A 90 -4.89 -2.24 -7.49
C GLU A 90 -4.55 -0.86 -6.92
N ALA A 91 -5.41 0.10 -7.17
CA ALA A 91 -5.29 1.42 -6.58
C ALA A 91 -6.62 1.90 -5.99
N ILE A 92 -6.53 2.67 -4.91
CA ILE A 92 -7.66 3.44 -4.38
C ILE A 92 -7.32 4.93 -4.47
N LEU A 93 -8.33 5.73 -4.77
CA LEU A 93 -8.26 7.18 -4.87
C LEU A 93 -9.01 7.82 -3.72
N ALA A 94 -8.42 8.85 -3.13
CA ALA A 94 -9.07 9.71 -2.14
C ALA A 94 -9.44 11.04 -2.75
N PHE A 95 -10.64 11.49 -2.45
CA PHE A 95 -11.17 12.79 -2.83
C PHE A 95 -11.52 13.57 -1.57
N LEU A 96 -11.21 14.84 -1.55
CA LEU A 96 -11.54 15.75 -0.46
C LEU A 96 -12.43 16.87 -1.01
N ASN A 97 -13.69 16.92 -0.58
CA ASN A 97 -14.71 17.83 -1.12
C ASN A 97 -14.86 17.71 -2.66
N GLY A 98 -14.76 16.48 -3.20
CA GLY A 98 -14.84 16.19 -4.63
C GLY A 98 -13.53 16.32 -5.41
N GLU A 99 -12.49 16.95 -4.86
CA GLU A 99 -11.20 17.14 -5.53
C GLU A 99 -10.23 15.98 -5.21
N PRO A 100 -9.44 15.52 -6.21
CA PRO A 100 -8.42 14.49 -5.98
C PRO A 100 -7.43 14.91 -4.91
N ALA A 101 -7.30 14.11 -3.85
CA ALA A 101 -6.55 14.43 -2.65
C ALA A 101 -5.41 13.45 -2.34
N GLY A 102 -5.39 12.29 -2.99
CA GLY A 102 -4.35 11.30 -2.80
C GLY A 102 -4.73 9.94 -3.37
N PHE A 103 -3.81 8.99 -3.27
CA PHE A 103 -4.02 7.62 -3.70
C PHE A 103 -3.20 6.65 -2.86
N ALA A 104 -3.55 5.36 -2.96
CA ALA A 104 -2.69 4.25 -2.57
C ALA A 104 -2.72 3.18 -3.66
N LEU A 105 -1.56 2.61 -3.98
CA LEU A 105 -1.38 1.52 -4.92
C LEU A 105 -0.81 0.32 -4.17
N PHE A 106 -1.37 -0.86 -4.39
CA PHE A 106 -1.02 -2.06 -3.65
C PHE A 106 -1.22 -3.32 -4.48
N HIS A 107 -0.55 -4.39 -4.07
CA HIS A 107 -0.69 -5.71 -4.68
C HIS A 107 -0.62 -6.83 -3.62
N PRO A 108 -1.12 -8.05 -3.92
CA PRO A 108 -0.97 -9.19 -3.02
C PRO A 108 0.49 -9.64 -2.93
N ARG A 109 0.89 -10.06 -1.73
CA ARG A 109 2.18 -10.69 -1.45
C ARG A 109 1.95 -11.95 -0.63
N PHE A 110 2.60 -13.05 -0.96
CA PHE A 110 2.50 -14.27 -0.17
C PHE A 110 3.62 -14.35 0.87
N SER A 111 3.27 -14.66 2.10
CA SER A 111 4.25 -14.95 3.16
C SER A 111 4.43 -16.44 3.33
N THR A 112 5.61 -16.95 3.01
CA THR A 112 5.95 -18.36 3.23
C THR A 112 6.01 -18.73 4.70
N TRP A 113 6.28 -17.75 5.57
CA TRP A 113 6.35 -17.98 7.01
C TRP A 113 4.97 -18.07 7.67
N LEU A 114 4.02 -17.23 7.19
CA LEU A 114 2.64 -17.26 7.67
C LEU A 114 1.75 -18.23 6.89
N GLY A 115 2.21 -18.73 5.73
CA GLY A 115 1.41 -19.60 4.87
C GLY A 115 0.19 -18.92 4.25
N CYS A 116 0.15 -17.58 4.21
CA CYS A 116 -1.03 -16.84 3.73
C CYS A 116 -0.65 -15.54 3.00
N PRO A 117 -1.59 -14.97 2.22
CA PRO A 117 -1.39 -13.70 1.55
C PRO A 117 -1.33 -12.53 2.53
N GLY A 118 -0.67 -11.47 2.11
CA GLY A 118 -0.67 -10.14 2.71
C GLY A 118 -0.76 -9.08 1.63
N MET A 119 -0.85 -7.83 2.03
CA MET A 119 -0.79 -6.68 1.15
C MET A 119 0.63 -6.12 1.12
N TYR A 120 1.15 -5.85 -0.07
CA TYR A 120 2.28 -4.95 -0.24
C TYR A 120 1.75 -3.60 -0.74
N LEU A 121 1.95 -2.55 0.07
CA LEU A 121 1.61 -1.19 -0.28
C LEU A 121 2.82 -0.59 -1.01
N GLU A 122 2.70 -0.41 -2.32
CA GLU A 122 3.75 0.15 -3.17
C GLU A 122 3.84 1.66 -2.96
N ASP A 123 2.71 2.37 -3.14
CA ASP A 123 2.64 3.81 -3.04
C ASP A 123 1.53 4.26 -2.10
N LEU A 124 1.81 5.31 -1.30
CA LEU A 124 0.80 6.10 -0.59
C LEU A 124 1.17 7.58 -0.67
N TYR A 125 0.32 8.35 -1.30
CA TYR A 125 0.53 9.78 -1.46
C TYR A 125 -0.71 10.59 -1.12
N VAL A 126 -0.49 11.73 -0.48
CA VAL A 126 -1.50 12.76 -0.22
C VAL A 126 -0.99 14.08 -0.78
N THR A 127 -1.80 14.71 -1.62
CA THR A 127 -1.47 16.00 -2.24
C THR A 127 -1.15 17.04 -1.15
N GLU A 128 -0.24 17.95 -1.42
CA GLU A 128 0.21 18.94 -0.45
C GLU A 128 -0.97 19.72 0.16
N ALA A 129 -1.92 20.13 -0.65
CA ALA A 129 -3.11 20.88 -0.23
C ALA A 129 -4.05 20.07 0.69
N ALA A 130 -3.99 18.74 0.66
CA ALA A 130 -4.83 17.85 1.46
C ALA A 130 -4.14 17.28 2.70
N ARG A 131 -2.84 17.58 2.90
CA ARG A 131 -2.09 17.14 4.09
C ARG A 131 -2.67 17.75 5.37
N GLY A 132 -2.52 17.01 6.48
CA GLY A 132 -3.05 17.44 7.79
C GLY A 132 -4.58 17.33 7.93
N ARG A 133 -5.31 16.96 6.86
CA ARG A 133 -6.78 16.90 6.84
C ARG A 133 -7.34 15.47 6.97
N GLY A 134 -6.53 14.50 7.41
CA GLY A 134 -6.98 13.14 7.69
C GLY A 134 -6.99 12.18 6.50
N VAL A 135 -6.70 12.64 5.26
CA VAL A 135 -6.75 11.83 4.03
C VAL A 135 -5.86 10.59 4.11
N GLY A 136 -4.60 10.74 4.56
CA GLY A 136 -3.69 9.60 4.70
C GLY A 136 -4.22 8.54 5.67
N ARG A 137 -4.80 8.97 6.81
CA ARG A 137 -5.42 8.04 7.76
C ARG A 137 -6.60 7.29 7.13
N ARG A 138 -7.45 7.98 6.37
CA ARG A 138 -8.58 7.35 5.67
C ARG A 138 -8.13 6.35 4.62
N LEU A 139 -7.07 6.65 3.84
CA LEU A 139 -6.46 5.69 2.91
C LEU A 139 -5.98 4.44 3.65
N MET A 140 -5.18 4.58 4.72
CA MET A 140 -4.68 3.44 5.50
C MET A 140 -5.81 2.64 6.15
N THR A 141 -6.86 3.30 6.66
CA THR A 141 -8.05 2.61 7.22
C THR A 141 -8.75 1.78 6.14
N ARG A 142 -8.87 2.30 4.90
CA ARG A 142 -9.50 1.55 3.79
C ARG A 142 -8.62 0.37 3.36
N LEU A 143 -7.30 0.54 3.29
CA LEU A 143 -6.36 -0.56 3.01
C LEU A 143 -6.45 -1.66 4.07
N ALA A 144 -6.52 -1.30 5.35
CA ALA A 144 -6.71 -2.26 6.43
C ALA A 144 -8.04 -3.02 6.29
N ALA A 145 -9.13 -2.33 5.97
CA ALA A 145 -10.42 -2.97 5.71
C ALA A 145 -10.34 -3.94 4.53
N ILE A 146 -9.73 -3.55 3.41
CA ILE A 146 -9.51 -4.44 2.25
C ILE A 146 -8.68 -5.68 2.65
N ALA A 147 -7.63 -5.51 3.44
CA ALA A 147 -6.80 -6.61 3.90
C ALA A 147 -7.62 -7.61 4.74
N ILE A 148 -8.40 -7.13 5.69
CA ILE A 148 -9.28 -7.96 6.53
C ILE A 148 -10.37 -8.65 5.69
N GLU A 149 -11.06 -7.91 4.82
CA GLU A 149 -12.10 -8.43 3.91
C GLU A 149 -11.58 -9.60 3.04
N ARG A 150 -10.27 -9.57 2.69
CA ARG A 150 -9.61 -10.58 1.85
C ARG A 150 -8.90 -11.68 2.64
N GLY A 151 -8.92 -11.64 3.96
CA GLY A 151 -8.18 -12.59 4.81
C GLY A 151 -6.66 -12.43 4.69
N TRP A 152 -6.16 -11.23 4.40
CA TRP A 152 -4.74 -10.92 4.33
C TRP A 152 -4.19 -10.59 5.72
N ALA A 153 -3.12 -11.27 6.10
CA ALA A 153 -2.63 -11.23 7.47
C ALA A 153 -1.88 -9.95 7.85
N ARG A 154 -1.35 -9.19 6.85
CA ARG A 154 -0.49 -8.02 7.13
C ARG A 154 -0.44 -7.06 5.95
N ILE A 155 0.01 -5.84 6.23
CA ILE A 155 0.40 -4.83 5.24
C ILE A 155 1.89 -4.55 5.41
N ASP A 156 2.67 -4.79 4.35
CA ASP A 156 4.08 -4.45 4.28
C ASP A 156 4.30 -3.28 3.32
N PHE A 157 5.28 -2.44 3.60
CA PHE A 157 5.69 -1.33 2.73
C PHE A 157 7.09 -0.83 3.11
N GLN A 158 7.65 0.02 2.26
CA GLN A 158 8.93 0.67 2.51
C GLN A 158 8.74 2.19 2.59
N VAL A 159 9.57 2.84 3.39
CA VAL A 159 9.59 4.29 3.55
C VAL A 159 11.03 4.75 3.55
N LEU A 160 11.34 5.79 2.79
CA LEU A 160 12.67 6.39 2.79
C LEU A 160 13.04 6.84 4.20
N ASP A 161 14.28 6.62 4.62
CA ASP A 161 14.76 6.87 5.97
C ASP A 161 14.58 8.32 6.44
N TRP A 162 14.74 9.26 5.52
CA TRP A 162 14.57 10.70 5.75
C TRP A 162 13.10 11.17 5.67
N ASN A 163 12.14 10.29 5.23
CA ASN A 163 10.76 10.69 4.97
C ASN A 163 10.00 10.96 6.28
N PRO A 164 9.47 12.18 6.50
CA PRO A 164 8.73 12.52 7.72
C PRO A 164 7.42 11.70 7.89
N ALA A 165 6.94 11.02 6.83
CA ALA A 165 5.80 10.12 6.91
C ALA A 165 6.03 8.94 7.87
N ARG A 166 7.27 8.61 8.24
CA ARG A 166 7.58 7.62 9.28
C ARG A 166 6.82 7.90 10.59
N GLY A 167 6.80 9.16 11.03
CA GLY A 167 6.04 9.56 12.21
C GLY A 167 4.52 9.35 12.07
N PHE A 168 3.96 9.45 10.87
CA PHE A 168 2.57 9.14 10.62
C PHE A 168 2.29 7.64 10.80
N TYR A 169 3.11 6.75 10.26
CA TYR A 169 2.96 5.30 10.43
C TYR A 169 3.12 4.85 11.87
N HIS A 170 4.09 5.41 12.61
CA HIS A 170 4.21 5.13 14.05
C HIS A 170 2.96 5.52 14.84
N ARG A 171 2.31 6.66 14.53
CA ARG A 171 1.04 7.05 15.17
C ARG A 171 -0.15 6.13 14.81
N LEU A 172 -0.03 5.34 13.75
CA LEU A 172 -1.00 4.29 13.40
C LEU A 172 -0.68 2.94 14.07
N GLY A 173 0.39 2.85 14.87
CA GLY A 173 0.82 1.61 15.52
C GLY A 173 1.68 0.71 14.63
N MET A 174 2.16 1.21 13.47
CA MET A 174 3.01 0.44 12.58
C MET A 174 4.47 0.54 13.01
N GLY A 175 5.15 -0.62 13.10
CA GLY A 175 6.54 -0.73 13.51
C GLY A 175 7.50 -0.73 12.31
N HIS A 176 8.75 -0.30 12.56
CA HIS A 176 9.86 -0.44 11.63
C HIS A 176 10.51 -1.82 11.79
N LEU A 177 10.63 -2.57 10.68
CA LEU A 177 11.27 -3.89 10.64
C LEU A 177 12.77 -3.72 10.31
N GLY A 178 13.56 -3.20 11.26
CA GLY A 178 14.93 -2.73 11.06
C GLY A 178 15.98 -3.79 10.75
N GLU A 179 15.66 -5.09 10.91
CA GLU A 179 16.58 -6.19 10.65
C GLU A 179 16.70 -6.56 9.16
N TRP A 180 15.79 -6.02 8.32
CA TRP A 180 15.74 -6.34 6.90
C TRP A 180 16.34 -5.22 6.06
N LEU A 181 17.33 -5.57 5.23
CA LEU A 181 17.89 -4.68 4.23
C LEU A 181 17.28 -4.96 2.87
N ARG A 182 17.03 -3.89 2.11
CA ARG A 182 16.55 -4.02 0.73
C ARG A 182 17.72 -4.31 -0.19
N TYR A 183 17.58 -5.37 -1.00
CA TYR A 183 18.46 -5.67 -2.13
C TYR A 183 17.68 -5.65 -3.42
N GLY A 184 18.33 -5.29 -4.53
CA GLY A 184 17.74 -5.28 -5.86
C GLY A 184 18.81 -5.48 -6.93
N ALA A 185 18.41 -5.93 -8.10
CA ALA A 185 19.22 -6.02 -9.30
C ALA A 185 18.48 -5.29 -10.42
N ASP A 186 19.20 -4.51 -11.19
CA ASP A 186 18.69 -3.90 -12.42
C ASP A 186 18.73 -4.90 -13.60
N LEU A 187 18.23 -4.46 -14.75
CA LEU A 187 18.16 -5.32 -15.94
C LEU A 187 19.52 -5.80 -16.42
N GLU A 188 20.58 -5.00 -16.24
CA GLU A 188 21.95 -5.36 -16.64
C GLU A 188 22.48 -6.52 -15.79
N ILE A 189 22.34 -6.42 -14.47
CA ILE A 189 22.71 -7.50 -13.53
C ILE A 189 21.89 -8.77 -13.82
N LEU A 190 20.58 -8.63 -14.09
CA LEU A 190 19.72 -9.78 -14.43
C LEU A 190 20.18 -10.48 -15.72
N ARG A 191 20.60 -9.73 -16.74
CA ARG A 191 21.14 -10.31 -17.98
C ARG A 191 22.45 -11.06 -17.76
N GLN A 192 23.33 -10.52 -16.92
CA GLN A 192 24.60 -11.17 -16.58
C GLN A 192 24.34 -12.51 -15.86
N LEU A 193 23.51 -12.51 -14.82
CA LEU A 193 23.14 -13.73 -14.09
C LEU A 193 22.46 -14.78 -14.99
N ALA A 194 21.53 -14.35 -15.85
CA ALA A 194 20.84 -15.25 -16.77
C ALA A 194 21.76 -15.85 -17.84
N ALA A 195 22.88 -15.23 -18.15
CA ALA A 195 23.88 -15.80 -19.08
C ALA A 195 24.63 -16.97 -18.46
N GLU A 196 24.77 -17.02 -17.13
CA GLU A 196 25.43 -18.12 -16.41
C GLU A 196 24.58 -19.39 -16.37
N ASP A 197 23.23 -19.28 -16.40
CA ASP A 197 22.30 -20.42 -16.39
C ASP A 197 22.35 -21.28 -17.67
N ARG A 198 23.00 -20.78 -18.72
CA ARG A 198 23.13 -21.45 -20.02
C ARG A 198 24.42 -22.27 -20.18
N ASN A 199 25.27 -22.26 -19.17
CA ASN A 199 26.52 -23.03 -19.12
C ASN A 199 26.39 -24.21 -18.16
#